data_96aa219e66afa1b5bffb8a5257791234
#
_entry.id   96aa219e66afa1b5bffb8a5257791234
#
_cell.length_a   1.000
_cell.length_b   1.000
_cell.length_c   1.000
_cell.angle_alpha   90.00
_cell.angle_beta   90.00
_cell.angle_gamma   90.00
#
_symmetry.space_group_name_H-M   'P 1'
#
loop_
_entity.id
_entity.type
_entity.pdbx_description
1 polymer ?
#
loop_
_entity_poly.entity_id
_entity_poly.type
_entity_poly.pdbx_seq_one_letter_code
_entity_poly.pdbx_strand_id
1 'polypeptide(L)'
;MLELKHIHKYYNPGTVNEMCLFDDFNFKVEDGEFVAVVGSNGSGKTSMLNIVCGSIGVDSGKILINNQDITNMSEHKRLSKIGRVFQDPSLGTCPSMTIMENMALAENKGKPYNLGFCVRKKRKEYYQDLLRPLNLGLEDKMDVKVG
;
A
#
# COMPACT_ATOMS: atom_id res chain seq x y z
N MET A 1 -6.93 10.35 -8.55
CA MET A 1 -5.74 11.17 -8.85
C MET A 1 -4.80 11.18 -7.65
N LEU A 2 -3.49 10.94 -7.86
CA LEU A 2 -2.41 11.08 -6.87
C LEU A 2 -1.49 12.21 -7.33
N GLU A 3 -1.05 13.09 -6.42
CA GLU A 3 -0.15 14.18 -6.76
C GLU A 3 0.87 14.41 -5.63
N LEU A 4 2.15 14.48 -6.00
CA LEU A 4 3.27 14.89 -5.17
C LEU A 4 3.72 16.26 -5.65
N LYS A 5 3.78 17.24 -4.77
CA LYS A 5 4.13 18.64 -5.08
C LYS A 5 5.32 19.08 -4.27
N HIS A 6 6.36 19.52 -4.95
CA HIS A 6 7.55 20.13 -4.36
C HIS A 6 8.12 19.28 -3.22
N ILE A 7 8.24 17.96 -3.44
CA ILE A 7 8.73 17.04 -2.42
C ILE A 7 10.22 17.20 -2.25
N HIS A 8 10.63 17.48 -1.00
CA HIS A 8 12.01 17.44 -0.57
C HIS A 8 12.18 16.31 0.45
N LYS A 9 13.25 15.53 0.27
CA LYS A 9 13.62 14.47 1.19
C LYS A 9 15.12 14.29 1.24
N TYR A 10 15.68 14.47 2.44
CA TYR A 10 17.09 14.26 2.75
C TYR A 10 17.22 13.18 3.80
N TYR A 11 18.30 12.42 3.72
CA TYR A 11 18.75 11.51 4.77
C TYR A 11 19.99 12.11 5.45
N ASN A 12 20.08 11.99 6.78
CA ASN A 12 21.18 12.48 7.59
C ASN A 12 21.56 13.95 7.33
N PRO A 13 20.59 14.89 7.31
CA PRO A 13 20.86 16.28 7.00
C PRO A 13 21.91 16.88 7.96
N GLY A 14 22.83 17.69 7.42
CA GLY A 14 23.89 18.36 8.17
C GLY A 14 25.04 17.46 8.60
N THR A 15 25.15 16.23 8.09
CA THR A 15 26.25 15.31 8.34
C THR A 15 27.06 15.02 7.09
N VAL A 16 28.26 14.43 7.25
CA VAL A 16 29.10 14.00 6.12
C VAL A 16 28.46 12.91 5.25
N ASN A 17 27.39 12.25 5.76
CA ASN A 17 26.63 11.23 5.07
C ASN A 17 25.25 11.77 4.61
N GLU A 18 25.12 13.08 4.47
CA GLU A 18 23.90 13.68 3.92
C GLU A 18 23.67 13.19 2.51
N MET A 19 22.45 12.73 2.25
CA MET A 19 22.03 12.30 0.94
C MET A 19 20.69 12.95 0.58
N CYS A 20 20.68 13.74 -0.49
CA CYS A 20 19.46 14.23 -1.09
C CYS A 20 18.80 13.10 -1.87
N LEU A 21 17.61 12.69 -1.44
CA LEU A 21 16.80 11.71 -2.18
C LEU A 21 15.92 12.40 -3.21
N PHE A 22 15.23 13.45 -2.80
CA PHE A 22 14.39 14.27 -3.66
C PHE A 22 14.62 15.76 -3.36
N ASP A 23 14.75 16.53 -4.43
CA ASP A 23 14.85 17.99 -4.40
C ASP A 23 13.85 18.55 -5.41
N ASP A 24 12.82 19.21 -4.91
CA ASP A 24 11.68 19.74 -5.66
C ASP A 24 11.00 18.70 -6.59
N PHE A 25 10.87 17.46 -6.10
CA PHE A 25 10.30 16.37 -6.88
C PHE A 25 8.78 16.53 -7.03
N ASN A 26 8.35 16.51 -8.28
CA ASN A 26 6.94 16.61 -8.66
C ASN A 26 6.53 15.37 -9.44
N PHE A 27 5.37 14.78 -9.10
CA PHE A 27 4.84 13.59 -9.74
C PHE A 27 3.32 13.58 -9.67
N LYS A 28 2.68 13.15 -10.75
CA LYS A 28 1.22 13.10 -10.83
C LYS A 28 0.76 11.85 -11.54
N VAL A 29 -0.33 11.26 -11.05
CA VAL A 29 -1.05 10.14 -11.67
C VAL A 29 -2.53 10.49 -11.70
N GLU A 30 -3.12 10.49 -12.88
CA GLU A 30 -4.54 10.76 -13.06
C GLU A 30 -5.40 9.53 -12.73
N ASP A 31 -6.70 9.73 -12.62
CA ASP A 31 -7.63 8.61 -12.41
C ASP A 31 -7.67 7.70 -13.65
N GLY A 32 -7.57 6.39 -13.40
CA GLY A 32 -7.55 5.39 -14.47
C GLY A 32 -6.21 5.25 -15.18
N GLU A 33 -5.20 6.02 -14.80
CA GLU A 33 -3.87 5.95 -15.40
C GLU A 33 -3.06 4.76 -14.84
N PHE A 34 -2.30 4.10 -15.71
CA PHE A 34 -1.29 3.12 -15.36
C PHE A 34 0.10 3.70 -15.58
N VAL A 35 0.91 3.79 -14.54
CA VAL A 35 2.25 4.37 -14.60
C VAL A 35 3.29 3.33 -14.20
N ALA A 36 4.29 3.15 -15.05
CA ALA A 36 5.47 2.34 -14.76
C ALA A 36 6.66 3.24 -14.36
N VAL A 37 7.21 3.00 -13.17
CA VAL A 37 8.39 3.73 -12.69
C VAL A 37 9.63 2.87 -12.93
N VAL A 38 10.50 3.33 -13.82
CA VAL A 38 11.75 2.64 -14.21
C VAL A 38 12.98 3.43 -13.77
N GLY A 39 14.08 2.75 -13.55
CA GLY A 39 15.35 3.37 -13.15
C GLY A 39 16.33 2.35 -12.54
N SER A 40 17.59 2.74 -12.38
CA SER A 40 18.63 1.92 -11.77
C SER A 40 18.33 1.58 -10.28
N ASN A 41 19.05 0.61 -9.73
CA ASN A 41 18.99 0.36 -8.29
C ASN A 41 19.51 1.58 -7.53
N GLY A 42 18.83 1.94 -6.44
CA GLY A 42 19.17 3.15 -5.66
C GLY A 42 18.57 4.45 -6.21
N SER A 43 17.87 4.47 -7.34
CA SER A 43 17.28 5.71 -7.91
C SER A 43 16.05 6.25 -7.17
N GLY A 44 15.70 5.70 -6.00
CA GLY A 44 14.60 6.22 -5.18
C GLY A 44 13.21 5.66 -5.47
N LYS A 45 13.03 4.71 -6.40
CA LYS A 45 11.71 4.14 -6.76
C LYS A 45 10.93 3.62 -5.55
N THR A 46 11.56 2.76 -4.76
CA THR A 46 10.95 2.20 -3.54
C THR A 46 10.70 3.29 -2.50
N SER A 47 11.61 4.26 -2.39
CA SER A 47 11.46 5.38 -1.46
C SER A 47 10.28 6.28 -1.84
N MET A 48 10.06 6.52 -3.14
CA MET A 48 8.87 7.24 -3.62
C MET A 48 7.59 6.51 -3.22
N LEU A 49 7.51 5.20 -3.45
CA LEU A 49 6.34 4.41 -3.04
C LEU A 49 6.15 4.41 -1.51
N ASN A 50 7.24 4.34 -0.74
CA ASN A 50 7.20 4.43 0.72
C ASN A 50 6.72 5.80 1.20
N ILE A 51 7.10 6.89 0.53
CA ILE A 51 6.61 8.25 0.80
C ILE A 51 5.11 8.34 0.52
N VAL A 52 4.63 7.82 -0.60
CA VAL A 52 3.19 7.78 -0.92
C VAL A 52 2.41 7.01 0.12
N CYS A 53 2.90 5.83 0.53
CA CYS A 53 2.26 4.99 1.54
C CYS A 53 2.35 5.58 2.96
N GLY A 54 3.33 6.47 3.22
CA GLY A 54 3.53 7.10 4.52
C GLY A 54 4.48 6.37 5.47
N SER A 55 5.18 5.33 4.98
CA SER A 55 6.25 4.65 5.73
C SER A 55 7.51 5.53 5.86
N ILE A 56 7.68 6.50 4.93
CA ILE A 56 8.72 7.52 4.97
C ILE A 56 8.03 8.88 4.92
N GLY A 57 8.36 9.76 5.88
CA GLY A 57 7.92 11.16 5.87
C GLY A 57 8.74 12.02 4.92
N VAL A 58 8.15 13.07 4.39
CA VAL A 58 8.83 14.12 3.62
C VAL A 58 9.31 15.24 4.54
N ASP A 59 10.36 15.96 4.13
CA ASP A 59 10.87 17.10 4.88
C ASP A 59 10.09 18.37 4.52
N SER A 60 9.67 18.49 3.26
CA SER A 60 8.70 19.50 2.80
C SER A 60 7.98 19.03 1.55
N GLY A 61 6.96 19.83 1.14
CA GLY A 61 6.10 19.51 0.02
C GLY A 61 4.74 18.98 0.44
N LYS A 62 3.93 18.54 -0.52
CA LYS A 62 2.58 18.03 -0.28
C LYS A 62 2.30 16.75 -1.05
N ILE A 63 1.56 15.85 -0.42
CA ILE A 63 1.05 14.62 -1.03
C ILE A 63 -0.47 14.68 -1.00
N LEU A 64 -1.08 14.60 -2.17
CA LEU A 64 -2.53 14.72 -2.33
C LEU A 64 -3.10 13.45 -2.98
N ILE A 65 -4.21 12.97 -2.44
CA ILE A 65 -5.07 11.97 -3.08
C ILE A 65 -6.45 12.57 -3.26
N ASN A 66 -6.92 12.64 -4.51
CA ASN A 66 -8.20 13.26 -4.88
C ASN A 66 -8.36 14.65 -4.26
N ASN A 67 -7.33 15.49 -4.39
CA ASN A 67 -7.20 16.84 -3.81
C ASN A 67 -7.21 16.90 -2.27
N GLN A 68 -7.25 15.78 -1.58
CA GLN A 68 -7.12 15.72 -0.14
C GLN A 68 -5.65 15.63 0.25
N ASP A 69 -5.17 16.58 1.06
CA ASP A 69 -3.81 16.54 1.61
C ASP A 69 -3.68 15.40 2.64
N ILE A 70 -2.75 14.48 2.36
CA ILE A 70 -2.45 13.33 3.20
C ILE A 70 -1.02 13.39 3.76
N THR A 71 -0.30 14.50 3.56
CA THR A 71 1.13 14.64 3.87
C THR A 71 1.47 14.22 5.30
N ASN A 72 0.66 14.64 6.27
CA ASN A 72 0.86 14.34 7.70
C ASN A 72 -0.02 13.17 8.18
N MET A 73 -0.70 12.47 7.28
CA MET A 73 -1.52 11.33 7.62
C MET A 73 -0.65 10.11 7.93
N SER A 74 -0.90 9.43 9.03
CA SER A 74 -0.17 8.21 9.40
C SER A 74 -0.37 7.08 8.38
N GLU A 75 0.62 6.19 8.25
CA GLU A 75 0.63 5.08 7.28
C GLU A 75 -0.67 4.28 7.30
N HIS A 76 -1.13 3.82 8.48
CA HIS A 76 -2.35 3.01 8.58
C HIS A 76 -3.60 3.73 8.07
N LYS A 77 -3.67 5.06 8.21
CA LYS A 77 -4.78 5.87 7.67
C LYS A 77 -4.67 6.04 6.16
N ARG A 78 -3.45 6.23 5.62
CA ARG A 78 -3.24 6.28 4.16
C ARG A 78 -3.56 4.94 3.51
N LEU A 79 -3.16 3.83 4.12
CA LEU A 79 -3.43 2.50 3.63
C LEU A 79 -4.92 2.14 3.57
N SER A 80 -5.81 2.88 4.24
CA SER A 80 -7.26 2.75 4.00
C SER A 80 -7.69 3.22 2.61
N LYS A 81 -6.89 4.09 1.97
CA LYS A 81 -7.15 4.68 0.64
C LYS A 81 -6.25 4.12 -0.45
N ILE A 82 -5.13 3.49 -0.08
CA ILE A 82 -4.09 3.01 -0.99
C ILE A 82 -3.99 1.48 -0.85
N GLY A 83 -4.09 0.76 -1.97
CA GLY A 83 -3.69 -0.64 -2.06
C GLY A 83 -2.18 -0.72 -2.26
N ARG A 84 -1.50 -1.57 -1.47
CA ARG A 84 -0.07 -1.84 -1.65
C ARG A 84 0.16 -3.33 -1.85
N VAL A 85 0.91 -3.66 -2.88
CA VAL A 85 1.45 -5.00 -3.10
C VAL A 85 2.96 -4.94 -2.86
N PHE A 86 3.46 -5.84 -2.02
CA PHE A 86 4.89 -5.92 -1.71
C PHE A 86 5.59 -6.84 -2.72
N GLN A 87 6.89 -6.60 -2.93
CA GLN A 87 7.72 -7.48 -3.75
C GLN A 87 7.83 -8.87 -3.12
N ASP A 88 7.92 -8.95 -1.80
CA ASP A 88 7.81 -10.19 -1.03
C ASP A 88 6.35 -10.37 -0.57
N PRO A 89 5.64 -11.40 -1.06
CA PRO A 89 4.25 -11.65 -0.70
C PRO A 89 4.03 -11.88 0.80
N SER A 90 5.03 -12.36 1.53
CA SER A 90 4.96 -12.62 2.97
C SER A 90 4.73 -11.33 3.78
N LEU A 91 5.15 -10.17 3.26
CA LEU A 91 4.94 -8.87 3.89
C LEU A 91 3.50 -8.35 3.75
N GLY A 92 2.73 -8.92 2.81
CA GLY A 92 1.35 -8.51 2.53
C GLY A 92 0.29 -9.49 3.03
N THR A 93 0.70 -10.65 3.53
CA THR A 93 -0.19 -11.72 3.99
C THR A 93 0.20 -12.20 5.38
N CYS A 94 -0.72 -12.86 6.07
CA CYS A 94 -0.45 -13.56 7.32
C CYS A 94 -0.32 -15.07 7.04
N PRO A 95 0.90 -15.63 7.00
CA PRO A 95 1.13 -17.02 6.57
C PRO A 95 0.41 -18.05 7.43
N SER A 96 0.23 -17.78 8.73
CA SER A 96 -0.46 -18.66 9.68
C SER A 96 -1.99 -18.68 9.51
N MET A 97 -2.54 -17.73 8.78
CA MET A 97 -3.97 -17.59 8.49
C MET A 97 -4.35 -18.25 7.17
N THR A 98 -5.60 -18.69 7.06
CA THR A 98 -6.17 -19.22 5.83
C THR A 98 -6.36 -18.13 4.78
N ILE A 99 -6.57 -18.52 3.52
CA ILE A 99 -6.91 -17.58 2.44
C ILE A 99 -8.15 -16.76 2.82
N MET A 100 -9.19 -17.42 3.36
CA MET A 100 -10.43 -16.76 3.77
C MET A 100 -10.18 -15.73 4.88
N GLU A 101 -9.35 -16.04 5.86
CA GLU A 101 -9.03 -15.12 6.96
C GLU A 101 -8.21 -13.92 6.48
N ASN A 102 -7.24 -14.14 5.59
CA ASN A 102 -6.46 -13.05 4.98
C ASN A 102 -7.37 -12.12 4.16
N MET A 103 -8.30 -12.65 3.37
CA MET A 103 -9.27 -11.85 2.61
C MET A 103 -10.22 -11.08 3.52
N ALA A 104 -10.70 -11.70 4.61
CA ALA A 104 -11.54 -11.03 5.59
C ALA A 104 -10.80 -9.89 6.31
N LEU A 105 -9.49 -10.08 6.61
CA LEU A 105 -8.64 -9.04 7.19
C LEU A 105 -8.48 -7.87 6.21
N ALA A 106 -8.23 -8.15 4.94
CA ALA A 106 -8.10 -7.14 3.90
C ALA A 106 -9.41 -6.35 3.68
N GLU A 107 -10.57 -7.01 3.70
CA GLU A 107 -11.89 -6.36 3.59
C GLU A 107 -12.19 -5.40 4.74
N ASN A 108 -11.68 -5.70 5.93
CA ASN A 108 -11.87 -4.87 7.13
C ASN A 108 -10.86 -3.72 7.25
N LYS A 109 -9.96 -3.57 6.29
CA LYS A 109 -8.97 -2.49 6.25
C LYS A 109 -9.64 -1.13 6.36
N GLY A 110 -9.18 -0.31 7.30
CA GLY A 110 -9.70 1.04 7.53
C GLY A 110 -11.04 1.11 8.26
N LYS A 111 -11.64 -0.02 8.64
CA LYS A 111 -12.85 -0.07 9.46
C LYS A 111 -12.47 -0.20 10.95
N PRO A 112 -13.31 0.32 11.87
CA PRO A 112 -13.08 0.12 13.29
C PRO A 112 -13.20 -1.38 13.63
N TYR A 113 -12.22 -1.89 14.37
CA TYR A 113 -12.28 -3.26 14.90
C TYR A 113 -13.36 -3.30 15.99
N ASN A 114 -14.34 -4.17 15.81
CA ASN A 114 -15.32 -4.52 16.83
C ASN A 114 -15.16 -5.99 17.22
N LEU A 115 -15.73 -6.39 18.35
CA LEU A 115 -15.70 -7.77 18.85
C LEU A 115 -16.53 -8.75 17.98
N GLY A 116 -16.97 -8.36 16.81
CA GLY A 116 -17.68 -9.23 15.87
C GLY A 116 -16.73 -10.20 15.15
N PHE A 117 -17.26 -11.37 14.77
CA PHE A 117 -16.52 -12.35 13.99
C PHE A 117 -16.08 -11.73 12.65
N CYS A 118 -14.76 -11.60 12.44
CA CYS A 118 -14.18 -11.13 11.18
C CYS A 118 -14.53 -12.08 10.02
N VAL A 119 -14.58 -13.38 10.29
CA VAL A 119 -14.88 -14.42 9.30
C VAL A 119 -16.37 -14.79 9.37
N ARG A 120 -17.12 -14.34 8.39
CA ARG A 120 -18.55 -14.72 8.23
C ARG A 120 -18.67 -15.77 7.14
N LYS A 121 -19.26 -16.93 7.46
CA LYS A 121 -19.51 -18.00 6.47
C LYS A 121 -20.23 -17.50 5.20
N LYS A 122 -21.15 -16.53 5.35
CA LYS A 122 -21.87 -15.89 4.23
C LYS A 122 -20.96 -15.10 3.26
N ARG A 123 -19.71 -14.79 3.66
CA ARG A 123 -18.74 -14.10 2.80
C ARG A 123 -17.86 -15.04 1.99
N LYS A 124 -17.90 -16.35 2.27
CA LYS A 124 -17.06 -17.34 1.58
C LYS A 124 -17.33 -17.32 0.07
N GLU A 125 -18.58 -17.35 -0.34
CA GLU A 125 -18.98 -17.28 -1.76
C GLU A 125 -18.48 -16.00 -2.44
N TYR A 126 -18.63 -14.86 -1.77
CA TYR A 126 -18.14 -13.58 -2.29
C TYR A 126 -16.61 -13.60 -2.51
N TYR A 127 -15.84 -14.15 -1.57
CA TYR A 127 -14.39 -14.25 -1.74
C TYR A 127 -14.00 -15.25 -2.83
N GLN A 128 -14.73 -16.36 -2.96
CA GLN A 128 -14.56 -17.31 -4.05
C GLN A 128 -14.80 -16.65 -5.41
N ASP A 129 -15.85 -15.84 -5.53
CA ASP A 129 -16.16 -15.10 -6.75
C ASP A 129 -15.07 -14.10 -7.13
N LEU A 130 -14.40 -13.48 -6.14
CA LEU A 130 -13.26 -12.60 -6.38
C LEU A 130 -12.02 -13.35 -6.87
N LEU A 131 -11.84 -14.62 -6.47
CA LEU A 131 -10.67 -15.42 -6.81
C LEU A 131 -10.83 -16.17 -8.15
N ARG A 132 -12.05 -16.56 -8.53
CA ARG A 132 -12.33 -17.30 -9.77
C ARG A 132 -11.70 -16.69 -11.04
N PRO A 133 -11.77 -15.36 -11.26
CA PRO A 133 -11.16 -14.76 -12.46
C PRO A 133 -9.64 -14.93 -12.57
N LEU A 134 -8.96 -15.25 -11.44
CA LEU A 134 -7.52 -15.46 -11.44
C LEU A 134 -7.11 -16.81 -12.02
N ASN A 135 -8.05 -17.79 -12.10
CA ASN A 135 -7.81 -19.15 -12.61
C ASN A 135 -6.64 -19.87 -11.93
N LEU A 136 -6.46 -19.67 -10.63
CA LEU A 136 -5.38 -20.25 -9.82
C LEU A 136 -5.87 -21.41 -8.92
N GLY A 137 -7.16 -21.75 -8.94
CA GLY A 137 -7.78 -22.76 -8.07
C GLY A 137 -7.76 -22.40 -6.59
N LEU A 138 -7.60 -21.11 -6.26
CA LEU A 138 -7.59 -20.63 -4.89
C LEU A 138 -8.97 -20.60 -4.26
N GLU A 139 -10.03 -20.48 -5.08
CA GLU A 139 -11.42 -20.51 -4.68
C GLU A 139 -11.81 -21.81 -3.99
N ASP A 140 -11.15 -22.92 -4.32
CA ASP A 140 -11.39 -24.23 -3.71
C ASP A 140 -10.54 -24.44 -2.43
N LYS A 141 -9.57 -23.56 -2.18
CA LYS A 141 -8.58 -23.66 -1.08
C LYS A 141 -8.79 -22.64 0.03
N MET A 142 -10.00 -22.11 0.19
CA MET A 142 -10.31 -21.00 1.13
C MET A 142 -9.88 -21.30 2.56
N ASP A 143 -9.92 -22.55 2.99
CA ASP A 143 -9.61 -22.98 4.34
C ASP A 143 -8.15 -23.45 4.51
N VAL A 144 -7.31 -23.32 3.46
CA VAL A 144 -5.88 -23.63 3.48
C VAL A 144 -5.10 -22.40 3.92
N LYS A 145 -4.06 -22.60 4.73
CA LYS A 145 -3.13 -21.54 5.13
C LYS A 145 -2.33 -21.03 3.93
N VAL A 146 -1.95 -19.75 3.99
CA VAL A 146 -1.22 -19.08 2.88
C VAL A 146 0.26 -19.46 2.85
N GLY A 147 0.86 -19.80 4.00
CA GLY A 147 2.28 -20.17 4.12
C GLY A 147 2.50 -21.56 4.69
#